data_588b9d2a648e73f84f6a4b8ea3d5bddd
#
_entry.id   588b9d2a648e73f84f6a4b8ea3d5bddd
#
_cell.length_a   1.000
_cell.length_b   1.000
_cell.length_c   1.000
_cell.angle_alpha   90.00
_cell.angle_beta   90.00
_cell.angle_gamma   90.00
#
_symmetry.space_group_name_H-M   'P 1'
#
loop_
_entity.id
_entity.type
_entity.pdbx_description
1 polymer ?
#
loop_
_entity_poly.entity_id
_entity_poly.type
_entity_poly.pdbx_seq_one_letter_code
_entity_poly.pdbx_strand_id
1 'polypeptide(L)'
;MEAENSEVAALVEKFTGFHAAISKLPSLSPSPQVDALFTELVAACVPSSPVDVTKLGPEAQEMRQDLIRLCSTAEGLLEAHYSDMLTALDSPLDHLGRLPYFDNYINLSKLENDLLAGHMAAPARVAFIGSGPLPFSSLFLATYHLPDTRFDNYDRCSVANGRAMKVGAADVRSRMPFHTAEVADLTSELGAYDVVFLAALVGMTSEEKANTIAHLGKHMADGAVLVARSAHGARAFLYPVVELDDIGRGGFQVLAVHHPAGDEVFNSFIVAQKVKI
;
A
#
# COMPACT_ATOMS: atom_id res chain seq x y z
N MET A 1 -18.21 -4.10 26.49
CA MET A 1 -16.96 -3.74 27.19
C MET A 1 -16.17 -4.97 27.67
N GLU A 2 -16.66 -5.85 28.59
CA GLU A 2 -15.85 -7.02 29.04
C GLU A 2 -15.65 -8.05 27.93
N ALA A 3 -16.66 -8.37 27.14
CA ALA A 3 -16.57 -9.29 26.00
C ALA A 3 -15.65 -8.72 24.90
N GLU A 4 -15.78 -7.47 24.59
CA GLU A 4 -14.99 -6.73 23.59
C GLU A 4 -13.50 -6.67 24.00
N ASN A 5 -13.20 -6.41 25.28
CA ASN A 5 -11.84 -6.48 25.80
C ASN A 5 -11.24 -7.89 25.72
N SER A 6 -12.07 -8.93 25.91
CA SER A 6 -11.63 -10.32 25.79
C SER A 6 -11.29 -10.70 24.34
N GLU A 7 -12.08 -10.22 23.37
CA GLU A 7 -11.83 -10.46 21.94
C GLU A 7 -10.55 -9.75 21.47
N VAL A 8 -10.35 -8.50 21.88
CA VAL A 8 -9.13 -7.75 21.57
C VAL A 8 -7.90 -8.42 22.20
N ALA A 9 -7.98 -8.88 23.45
CA ALA A 9 -6.89 -9.58 24.11
C ALA A 9 -6.52 -10.89 23.40
N ALA A 10 -7.50 -11.70 23.00
CA ALA A 10 -7.29 -12.94 22.25
C ALA A 10 -6.67 -12.66 20.87
N LEU A 11 -7.07 -11.57 20.22
CA LEU A 11 -6.51 -11.14 18.95
C LEU A 11 -5.03 -10.74 19.12
N VAL A 12 -4.71 -9.91 20.11
CA VAL A 12 -3.33 -9.51 20.43
C VAL A 12 -2.45 -10.73 20.73
N GLU A 13 -2.93 -11.69 21.52
CA GLU A 13 -2.21 -12.93 21.80
C GLU A 13 -1.90 -13.71 20.52
N LYS A 14 -2.90 -13.84 19.62
CA LYS A 14 -2.74 -14.49 18.32
C LYS A 14 -1.65 -13.82 17.48
N PHE A 15 -1.67 -12.49 17.36
CA PHE A 15 -0.65 -11.74 16.60
C PHE A 15 0.73 -11.77 17.27
N THR A 16 0.79 -11.82 18.59
CA THR A 16 2.04 -12.05 19.32
C THR A 16 2.64 -13.42 18.98
N GLY A 17 1.80 -14.44 18.83
CA GLY A 17 2.22 -15.75 18.35
C GLY A 17 2.82 -15.72 16.94
N PHE A 18 2.18 -15.02 15.99
CA PHE A 18 2.71 -14.83 14.64
C PHE A 18 4.03 -14.05 14.64
N HIS A 19 4.09 -12.95 15.39
CA HIS A 19 5.31 -12.17 15.53
C HIS A 19 6.48 -13.04 16.03
N ALA A 20 6.27 -13.82 17.09
CA ALA A 20 7.27 -14.70 17.65
C ALA A 20 7.72 -15.82 16.70
N ALA A 21 6.81 -16.35 15.86
CA ALA A 21 7.11 -17.37 14.88
C ALA A 21 7.91 -16.79 13.70
N ILE A 22 7.45 -15.66 13.15
CA ILE A 22 8.06 -15.01 11.99
C ILE A 22 9.46 -14.46 12.34
N SER A 23 9.63 -13.87 13.53
CA SER A 23 10.92 -13.34 13.99
C SER A 23 12.01 -14.41 14.14
N LYS A 24 11.63 -15.70 14.26
CA LYS A 24 12.58 -16.82 14.33
C LYS A 24 12.97 -17.40 12.98
N LEU A 25 12.34 -16.95 11.89
CA LEU A 25 12.69 -17.43 10.57
C LEU A 25 14.11 -17.00 10.19
N PRO A 26 14.92 -17.89 9.59
CA PRO A 26 16.27 -17.55 9.17
C PRO A 26 16.30 -16.57 8.00
N SER A 27 15.19 -16.48 7.25
CA SER A 27 14.98 -15.57 6.12
C SER A 27 13.49 -15.35 5.93
N LEU A 28 13.11 -14.16 5.42
CA LEU A 28 11.76 -13.83 4.98
C LEU A 28 11.58 -13.97 3.46
N SER A 29 12.59 -14.48 2.75
CA SER A 29 12.46 -14.78 1.32
C SER A 29 11.42 -15.88 1.08
N PRO A 30 10.68 -15.84 -0.04
CA PRO A 30 9.64 -16.81 -0.37
C PRO A 30 10.15 -18.25 -0.23
N SER A 31 9.42 -19.03 0.52
CA SER A 31 9.65 -20.45 0.76
C SER A 31 8.37 -21.08 1.33
N PRO A 32 8.17 -22.41 1.23
CA PRO A 32 6.97 -23.04 1.76
C PRO A 32 6.68 -22.72 3.24
N GLN A 33 7.72 -22.55 4.06
CA GLN A 33 7.56 -22.19 5.47
C GLN A 33 7.14 -20.73 5.66
N VAL A 34 7.76 -19.80 4.92
CA VAL A 34 7.42 -18.37 4.94
C VAL A 34 6.01 -18.18 4.40
N ASP A 35 5.71 -18.79 3.25
CA ASP A 35 4.41 -18.66 2.59
C ASP A 35 3.27 -19.18 3.49
N ALA A 36 3.46 -20.31 4.18
CA ALA A 36 2.47 -20.84 5.11
C ALA A 36 2.19 -19.87 6.28
N LEU A 37 3.23 -19.36 6.94
CA LEU A 37 3.08 -18.43 8.08
C LEU A 37 2.41 -17.11 7.66
N PHE A 38 2.81 -16.52 6.53
CA PHE A 38 2.19 -15.28 6.08
C PHE A 38 0.77 -15.49 5.56
N THR A 39 0.46 -16.64 4.96
CA THR A 39 -0.93 -17.00 4.59
C THR A 39 -1.82 -17.09 5.82
N GLU A 40 -1.36 -17.74 6.89
CA GLU A 40 -2.11 -17.83 8.15
C GLU A 40 -2.27 -16.46 8.83
N LEU A 41 -1.22 -15.63 8.81
CA LEU A 41 -1.26 -14.26 9.33
C LEU A 41 -2.29 -13.42 8.58
N VAL A 42 -2.25 -13.43 7.25
CA VAL A 42 -3.20 -12.69 6.40
C VAL A 42 -4.63 -13.19 6.62
N ALA A 43 -4.84 -14.51 6.65
CA ALA A 43 -6.15 -15.10 6.94
C ALA A 43 -6.70 -14.69 8.32
N ALA A 44 -5.82 -14.47 9.31
CA ALA A 44 -6.21 -13.97 10.63
C ALA A 44 -6.70 -12.51 10.61
N CYS A 45 -6.36 -11.74 9.58
CA CYS A 45 -6.76 -10.34 9.41
C CYS A 45 -8.07 -10.17 8.60
N VAL A 46 -8.55 -11.24 7.94
CA VAL A 46 -9.76 -11.18 7.09
C VAL A 46 -11.05 -10.95 7.88
N PRO A 47 -11.30 -11.63 9.01
CA PRO A 47 -12.51 -11.40 9.77
C PRO A 47 -12.60 -9.93 10.19
N SER A 48 -13.80 -9.35 10.03
CA SER A 48 -14.09 -8.02 10.57
C SER A 48 -13.89 -8.05 12.08
N SER A 49 -12.89 -7.31 12.54
CA SER A 49 -12.58 -7.21 13.98
C SER A 49 -12.76 -5.75 14.41
N PRO A 50 -13.43 -5.49 15.52
CA PRO A 50 -13.64 -4.14 16.05
C PRO A 50 -12.39 -3.54 16.68
N VAL A 51 -11.21 -4.15 16.52
CA VAL A 51 -9.99 -3.68 17.17
C VAL A 51 -9.63 -2.26 16.74
N ASP A 52 -9.56 -1.39 17.71
CA ASP A 52 -9.01 -0.04 17.60
C ASP A 52 -7.55 -0.09 18.08
N VAL A 53 -6.63 -0.14 17.14
CA VAL A 53 -5.20 -0.28 17.44
C VAL A 53 -4.63 0.92 18.20
N THR A 54 -5.30 2.07 18.20
CA THR A 54 -4.86 3.25 18.97
C THR A 54 -5.01 3.04 20.47
N LYS A 55 -5.87 2.11 20.88
CA LYS A 55 -6.14 1.76 22.28
C LYS A 55 -5.31 0.60 22.82
N LEU A 56 -4.45 0.01 22.00
CA LEU A 56 -3.55 -1.06 22.43
C LEU A 56 -2.52 -0.53 23.44
N GLY A 57 -2.19 -1.36 24.43
CA GLY A 57 -1.12 -1.03 25.38
C GLY A 57 0.26 -0.95 24.74
N PRO A 58 1.26 -0.35 25.40
CA PRO A 58 2.58 -0.10 24.85
C PRO A 58 3.26 -1.33 24.25
N GLU A 59 3.24 -2.47 24.96
CA GLU A 59 3.85 -3.74 24.52
C GLU A 59 3.20 -4.27 23.22
N ALA A 60 1.86 -4.19 23.12
CA ALA A 60 1.13 -4.59 21.93
C ALA A 60 1.37 -3.64 20.74
N GLN A 61 1.56 -2.36 21.01
CA GLN A 61 1.94 -1.37 20.00
C GLN A 61 3.35 -1.64 19.46
N GLU A 62 4.32 -1.93 20.33
CA GLU A 62 5.69 -2.28 19.93
C GLU A 62 5.70 -3.56 19.09
N MET A 63 5.06 -4.62 19.56
CA MET A 63 4.91 -5.87 18.81
C MET A 63 4.27 -5.64 17.45
N ARG A 64 3.18 -4.86 17.39
CA ARG A 64 2.50 -4.50 16.14
C ARG A 64 3.43 -3.77 15.16
N GLN A 65 4.20 -2.80 15.68
CA GLN A 65 5.14 -2.05 14.85
C GLN A 65 6.24 -2.94 14.27
N ASP A 66 6.75 -3.88 15.07
CA ASP A 66 7.74 -4.85 14.59
C ASP A 66 7.15 -5.85 13.60
N LEU A 67 5.91 -6.29 13.80
CA LEU A 67 5.22 -7.17 12.86
C LEU A 67 5.00 -6.47 11.51
N ILE A 68 4.62 -5.20 11.49
CA ILE A 68 4.52 -4.40 10.25
C ILE A 68 5.87 -4.34 9.52
N ARG A 69 6.99 -4.17 10.23
CA ARG A 69 8.34 -4.17 9.62
C ARG A 69 8.67 -5.53 8.99
N LEU A 70 8.34 -6.62 9.67
CA LEU A 70 8.52 -7.98 9.14
C LEU A 70 7.65 -8.20 7.89
N CYS A 71 6.38 -7.78 7.91
CA CYS A 71 5.48 -7.83 6.77
C CYS A 71 6.04 -7.03 5.59
N SER A 72 6.49 -5.79 5.82
CA SER A 72 7.09 -4.94 4.79
C SER A 72 8.31 -5.59 4.14
N THR A 73 9.18 -6.20 4.95
CA THR A 73 10.36 -6.91 4.46
C THR A 73 9.98 -8.12 3.63
N ALA A 74 9.04 -8.93 4.11
CA ALA A 74 8.58 -10.13 3.41
C ALA A 74 7.87 -9.78 2.08
N GLU A 75 7.02 -8.75 2.09
CA GLU A 75 6.31 -8.26 0.89
C GLU A 75 7.32 -7.79 -0.18
N GLY A 76 8.31 -6.98 0.20
CA GLY A 76 9.35 -6.53 -0.73
C GLY A 76 10.19 -7.69 -1.31
N LEU A 77 10.49 -8.73 -0.52
CA LEU A 77 11.19 -9.93 -0.99
C LEU A 77 10.32 -10.79 -1.91
N LEU A 78 9.04 -10.93 -1.59
CA LEU A 78 8.05 -11.63 -2.41
C LEU A 78 7.91 -10.95 -3.78
N GLU A 79 7.69 -9.64 -3.78
CA GLU A 79 7.56 -8.85 -5.01
C GLU A 79 8.84 -8.91 -5.86
N ALA A 80 10.03 -8.82 -5.23
CA ALA A 80 11.29 -8.95 -5.93
C ALA A 80 11.45 -10.32 -6.59
N HIS A 81 11.09 -11.39 -5.87
CA HIS A 81 11.12 -12.77 -6.38
C HIS A 81 10.22 -12.92 -7.62
N TYR A 82 8.97 -12.46 -7.53
CA TYR A 82 8.03 -12.56 -8.65
C TYR A 82 8.40 -11.64 -9.81
N SER A 83 8.94 -10.45 -9.55
CA SER A 83 9.46 -9.58 -10.60
C SER A 83 10.59 -10.26 -11.39
N ASP A 84 11.57 -10.84 -10.68
CA ASP A 84 12.67 -11.57 -11.31
C ASP A 84 12.17 -12.80 -12.09
N MET A 85 11.21 -13.55 -11.55
CA MET A 85 10.59 -14.70 -12.22
C MET A 85 9.83 -14.29 -13.49
N LEU A 86 8.98 -13.29 -13.41
CA LEU A 86 8.15 -12.84 -14.53
C LEU A 86 9.02 -12.28 -15.67
N THR A 87 10.03 -11.48 -15.35
CA THR A 87 10.91 -10.85 -16.35
C THR A 87 11.87 -11.83 -17.01
N ALA A 88 12.01 -13.05 -16.50
CA ALA A 88 12.73 -14.14 -17.14
C ALA A 88 11.90 -14.90 -18.21
N LEU A 89 10.60 -14.59 -18.34
CA LEU A 89 9.69 -15.22 -19.29
C LEU A 89 9.54 -14.36 -20.56
N ASP A 90 9.28 -15.02 -21.70
CA ASP A 90 9.08 -14.34 -22.99
C ASP A 90 7.83 -13.43 -23.00
N SER A 91 6.78 -13.80 -22.25
CA SER A 91 5.52 -13.07 -22.12
C SER A 91 5.16 -12.85 -20.65
N PRO A 92 5.82 -11.92 -19.94
CA PRO A 92 5.60 -11.72 -18.50
C PRO A 92 4.14 -11.55 -18.09
N LEU A 93 3.35 -10.83 -18.90
CA LEU A 93 1.96 -10.51 -18.60
C LEU A 93 1.03 -11.73 -18.62
N ASP A 94 1.34 -12.76 -19.42
CA ASP A 94 0.53 -13.99 -19.48
C ASP A 94 0.68 -14.85 -18.20
N HIS A 95 1.62 -14.50 -17.34
CA HIS A 95 1.97 -15.23 -16.13
C HIS A 95 1.72 -14.48 -14.82
N LEU A 96 1.09 -13.31 -14.88
CA LEU A 96 0.81 -12.48 -13.70
C LEU A 96 0.00 -13.22 -12.64
N GLY A 97 -0.93 -14.09 -13.04
CA GLY A 97 -1.74 -14.90 -12.13
C GLY A 97 -0.96 -15.94 -11.30
N ARG A 98 0.36 -16.06 -11.48
CA ARG A 98 1.21 -16.87 -10.59
C ARG A 98 1.50 -16.21 -9.24
N LEU A 99 1.28 -14.90 -9.14
CA LEU A 99 1.45 -14.18 -7.88
C LEU A 99 0.31 -14.56 -6.92
N PRO A 100 0.59 -14.93 -5.66
CA PRO A 100 -0.43 -15.34 -4.69
C PRO A 100 -1.53 -14.29 -4.44
N TYR A 101 -1.22 -13.00 -4.56
CA TYR A 101 -2.15 -11.89 -4.31
C TYR A 101 -2.61 -11.18 -5.59
N PHE A 102 -2.55 -11.86 -6.74
CA PHE A 102 -2.92 -11.28 -8.04
C PHE A 102 -4.34 -10.70 -8.05
N ASP A 103 -5.32 -11.47 -7.58
CA ASP A 103 -6.73 -11.05 -7.55
C ASP A 103 -6.93 -9.83 -6.63
N ASN A 104 -6.19 -9.77 -5.52
CA ASN A 104 -6.21 -8.59 -4.64
C ASN A 104 -5.77 -7.32 -5.37
N TYR A 105 -4.72 -7.38 -6.20
CA TYR A 105 -4.26 -6.21 -6.96
C TYR A 105 -5.26 -5.79 -8.04
N ILE A 106 -5.89 -6.75 -8.71
CA ILE A 106 -6.96 -6.47 -9.70
C ILE A 106 -8.13 -5.77 -9.01
N ASN A 107 -8.64 -6.35 -7.91
CA ASN A 107 -9.79 -5.82 -7.19
C ASN A 107 -9.48 -4.45 -6.57
N LEU A 108 -8.30 -4.29 -5.98
CA LEU A 108 -7.86 -3.03 -5.38
C LEU A 108 -7.77 -1.91 -6.43
N SER A 109 -7.13 -2.17 -7.58
CA SER A 109 -7.00 -1.18 -8.65
C SER A 109 -8.36 -0.75 -9.21
N LYS A 110 -9.31 -1.71 -9.33
CA LYS A 110 -10.68 -1.42 -9.75
C LYS A 110 -11.40 -0.53 -8.73
N LEU A 111 -11.35 -0.87 -7.44
CA LEU A 111 -12.00 -0.11 -6.38
C LEU A 111 -11.42 1.31 -6.24
N GLU A 112 -10.10 1.44 -6.31
CA GLU A 112 -9.42 2.74 -6.27
C GLU A 112 -9.85 3.61 -7.46
N ASN A 113 -9.91 3.02 -8.66
CA ASN A 113 -10.38 3.73 -9.85
C ASN A 113 -11.85 4.12 -9.78
N ASP A 114 -12.73 3.22 -9.36
CA ASP A 114 -14.17 3.48 -9.26
C ASP A 114 -14.47 4.61 -8.27
N LEU A 115 -13.79 4.63 -7.11
CA LEU A 115 -13.94 5.72 -6.14
C LEU A 115 -13.35 7.03 -6.67
N LEU A 116 -12.17 7.00 -7.30
CA LEU A 116 -11.57 8.18 -7.89
C LEU A 116 -12.48 8.79 -8.97
N ALA A 117 -13.04 7.96 -9.86
CA ALA A 117 -13.95 8.38 -10.92
C ALA A 117 -15.26 9.01 -10.41
N GLY A 118 -15.66 8.70 -9.18
CA GLY A 118 -16.80 9.36 -8.52
C GLY A 118 -16.53 10.83 -8.12
N HIS A 119 -15.27 11.25 -8.09
CA HIS A 119 -14.86 12.56 -7.58
C HIS A 119 -14.12 13.44 -8.60
N MET A 120 -13.56 12.86 -9.66
CA MET A 120 -12.87 13.61 -10.71
C MET A 120 -12.92 12.91 -12.06
N ALA A 121 -12.66 13.65 -13.13
CA ALA A 121 -12.42 13.07 -14.45
C ALA A 121 -11.10 12.27 -14.47
N ALA A 122 -10.90 11.42 -15.49
CA ALA A 122 -9.68 10.66 -15.63
C ALA A 122 -8.45 11.59 -15.58
N PRO A 123 -7.46 11.32 -14.72
CA PRO A 123 -6.28 12.16 -14.55
C PRO A 123 -5.36 12.04 -15.76
N ALA A 124 -4.70 13.13 -16.16
CA ALA A 124 -3.66 13.10 -17.19
C ALA A 124 -2.33 12.59 -16.64
N ARG A 125 -2.02 12.94 -15.36
CA ARG A 125 -0.76 12.58 -14.71
C ARG A 125 -0.98 12.09 -13.27
N VAL A 126 -0.42 10.93 -12.99
CA VAL A 126 -0.44 10.29 -11.69
C VAL A 126 0.99 10.09 -11.17
N ALA A 127 1.23 10.40 -9.90
CA ALA A 127 2.39 9.91 -9.18
C ALA A 127 1.99 8.70 -8.33
N PHE A 128 2.76 7.62 -8.38
CA PHE A 128 2.63 6.47 -7.49
C PHE A 128 3.85 6.39 -6.59
N ILE A 129 3.69 6.69 -5.30
CA ILE A 129 4.77 6.74 -4.31
C ILE A 129 4.82 5.43 -3.54
N GLY A 130 5.99 4.76 -3.57
CA GLY A 130 6.20 3.43 -3.02
C GLY A 130 5.78 2.34 -4.01
N SER A 131 6.25 2.42 -5.25
CA SER A 131 5.86 1.47 -6.32
C SER A 131 6.44 0.07 -6.17
N GLY A 132 7.52 -0.08 -5.39
CA GLY A 132 8.16 -1.36 -5.14
C GLY A 132 8.83 -2.01 -6.36
N PRO A 133 9.36 -3.23 -6.21
CA PRO A 133 10.00 -3.96 -7.30
C PRO A 133 9.00 -4.62 -8.27
N LEU A 134 7.71 -4.69 -7.90
CA LEU A 134 6.63 -5.25 -8.71
C LEU A 134 5.45 -4.25 -8.74
N PRO A 135 5.42 -3.30 -9.69
CA PRO A 135 4.52 -2.14 -9.66
C PRO A 135 3.09 -2.49 -10.13
N PHE A 136 2.50 -3.57 -9.61
CA PHE A 136 1.22 -4.09 -10.07
C PHE A 136 0.08 -3.09 -9.95
N SER A 137 0.04 -2.32 -8.86
CA SER A 137 -1.01 -1.32 -8.67
C SER A 137 -1.03 -0.28 -9.78
N SER A 138 0.10 0.37 -10.05
CA SER A 138 0.19 1.34 -11.13
C SER A 138 0.09 0.69 -12.51
N LEU A 139 0.61 -0.54 -12.68
CA LEU A 139 0.50 -1.31 -13.92
C LEU A 139 -0.96 -1.64 -14.26
N PHE A 140 -1.75 -2.10 -13.29
CA PHE A 140 -3.16 -2.43 -13.52
C PHE A 140 -4.01 -1.20 -13.75
N LEU A 141 -3.78 -0.12 -12.99
CA LEU A 141 -4.42 1.16 -13.26
C LEU A 141 -4.12 1.65 -14.69
N ALA A 142 -2.85 1.64 -15.09
CA ALA A 142 -2.43 2.08 -16.43
C ALA A 142 -2.94 1.19 -17.56
N THR A 143 -3.06 -0.14 -17.32
CA THR A 143 -3.45 -1.09 -18.35
C THR A 143 -4.96 -1.16 -18.53
N TYR A 144 -5.72 -1.19 -17.43
CA TYR A 144 -7.14 -1.55 -17.47
C TYR A 144 -8.10 -0.40 -17.21
N HIS A 145 -7.65 0.66 -16.51
CA HIS A 145 -8.56 1.71 -16.04
C HIS A 145 -8.23 3.08 -16.61
N LEU A 146 -6.94 3.41 -16.78
CA LEU A 146 -6.46 4.73 -17.14
C LEU A 146 -5.47 4.65 -18.33
N PRO A 147 -5.93 4.23 -19.52
CA PRO A 147 -5.06 3.92 -20.67
C PRO A 147 -4.34 5.16 -21.25
N ASP A 148 -4.88 6.35 -21.04
CA ASP A 148 -4.32 7.60 -21.55
C ASP A 148 -3.51 8.38 -20.49
N THR A 149 -3.43 7.85 -19.25
CA THR A 149 -2.76 8.48 -18.12
C THR A 149 -1.27 8.15 -18.10
N ARG A 150 -0.44 9.14 -17.78
CA ARG A 150 0.97 8.96 -17.47
C ARG A 150 1.14 8.67 -15.98
N PHE A 151 1.87 7.60 -15.64
CA PHE A 151 2.19 7.18 -14.28
C PHE A 151 3.67 7.38 -13.99
N ASP A 152 4.04 8.38 -13.24
CA ASP A 152 5.39 8.54 -12.71
C ASP A 152 5.49 7.74 -11.39
N ASN A 153 6.30 6.67 -11.38
CA ASN A 153 6.46 5.76 -10.25
C ASN A 153 7.69 6.15 -9.45
N TYR A 154 7.54 6.27 -8.15
CA TYR A 154 8.59 6.65 -7.22
C TYR A 154 8.85 5.55 -6.19
N ASP A 155 10.10 5.19 -6.05
CA ASP A 155 10.58 4.34 -4.96
C ASP A 155 11.97 4.77 -4.52
N ARG A 156 12.26 4.69 -3.22
CA ARG A 156 13.57 5.04 -2.68
C ARG A 156 14.65 4.03 -3.06
N CYS A 157 14.28 2.81 -3.41
CA CYS A 157 15.17 1.72 -3.73
C CYS A 157 15.46 1.63 -5.24
N SER A 158 16.65 2.01 -5.68
CA SER A 158 17.05 1.92 -7.09
C SER A 158 17.02 0.49 -7.63
N VAL A 159 17.27 -0.52 -6.79
CA VAL A 159 17.21 -1.93 -7.16
C VAL A 159 15.75 -2.36 -7.43
N ALA A 160 14.81 -1.89 -6.61
CA ALA A 160 13.38 -2.10 -6.83
C ALA A 160 12.93 -1.48 -8.17
N ASN A 161 13.28 -0.22 -8.42
CA ASN A 161 13.00 0.46 -9.69
C ASN A 161 13.61 -0.28 -10.89
N GLY A 162 14.84 -0.79 -10.76
CA GLY A 162 15.50 -1.56 -11.81
C GLY A 162 14.79 -2.87 -12.17
N ARG A 163 14.05 -3.47 -11.23
CA ARG A 163 13.16 -4.61 -11.46
C ARG A 163 11.85 -4.16 -12.09
N ALA A 164 11.20 -3.17 -11.48
CA ALA A 164 9.90 -2.64 -11.89
C ALA A 164 9.88 -2.19 -13.37
N MET A 165 10.94 -1.54 -13.83
CA MET A 165 11.09 -1.07 -15.23
C MET A 165 11.01 -2.18 -16.29
N LYS A 166 11.21 -3.44 -15.91
CA LYS A 166 11.17 -4.59 -16.83
C LYS A 166 9.79 -5.22 -16.94
N VAL A 167 8.90 -4.94 -16.00
CA VAL A 167 7.54 -5.49 -15.95
C VAL A 167 6.60 -4.65 -16.82
N GLY A 168 5.65 -5.31 -17.48
CA GLY A 168 4.63 -4.67 -18.31
C GLY A 168 4.93 -4.68 -19.82
N ALA A 169 3.90 -4.45 -20.61
CA ALA A 169 3.98 -4.35 -22.07
C ALA A 169 4.69 -3.05 -22.48
N ALA A 170 5.28 -3.02 -23.68
CA ALA A 170 6.12 -1.90 -24.13
C ALA A 170 5.35 -0.56 -24.21
N ASP A 171 4.10 -0.60 -24.66
CA ASP A 171 3.21 0.55 -24.76
C ASP A 171 2.87 1.12 -23.37
N VAL A 172 2.57 0.27 -22.41
CA VAL A 172 2.30 0.68 -21.00
C VAL A 172 3.58 1.23 -20.36
N ARG A 173 4.72 0.54 -20.53
CA ARG A 173 6.02 0.99 -19.99
C ARG A 173 6.41 2.38 -20.51
N SER A 174 6.06 2.73 -21.74
CA SER A 174 6.34 4.06 -22.29
C SER A 174 5.69 5.22 -21.52
N ARG A 175 4.59 4.93 -20.78
CA ARG A 175 3.83 5.86 -19.95
C ARG A 175 4.12 5.73 -18.46
N MET A 176 5.02 4.81 -18.08
CA MET A 176 5.32 4.48 -16.68
C MET A 176 6.82 4.65 -16.36
N PRO A 177 7.37 5.86 -16.37
CA PRO A 177 8.73 6.09 -15.90
C PRO A 177 8.86 5.79 -14.41
N PHE A 178 10.09 5.39 -14.01
CA PHE A 178 10.45 5.06 -12.63
C PHE A 178 11.56 5.98 -12.15
N HIS A 179 11.39 6.55 -10.98
CA HIS A 179 12.28 7.52 -10.36
C HIS A 179 12.74 7.03 -8.99
N THR A 180 14.05 7.12 -8.73
CA THR A 180 14.59 6.80 -7.42
C THR A 180 14.66 8.08 -6.60
N ALA A 181 13.77 8.19 -5.61
CA ALA A 181 13.71 9.33 -4.71
C ALA A 181 13.02 8.96 -3.39
N GLU A 182 13.43 9.59 -2.30
CA GLU A 182 12.65 9.63 -1.06
C GLU A 182 11.45 10.59 -1.24
N VAL A 183 10.31 10.27 -0.63
CA VAL A 183 9.13 11.13 -0.74
C VAL A 183 9.39 12.55 -0.21
N ALA A 184 10.24 12.69 0.79
CA ALA A 184 10.61 13.98 1.37
C ALA A 184 11.42 14.88 0.42
N ASP A 185 12.04 14.31 -0.62
CA ASP A 185 12.81 15.06 -1.62
C ASP A 185 11.94 15.54 -2.78
N LEU A 186 10.73 14.98 -2.95
CA LEU A 186 9.79 15.39 -3.98
C LEU A 186 9.13 16.72 -3.58
N THR A 187 9.34 17.75 -4.37
CA THR A 187 8.84 19.10 -4.06
C THR A 187 8.07 19.69 -5.23
N SER A 188 8.73 20.42 -6.13
CA SER A 188 8.11 21.07 -7.29
C SER A 188 7.44 20.10 -8.24
N GLU A 189 7.91 18.87 -8.33
CA GLU A 189 7.37 17.80 -9.17
C GLU A 189 5.94 17.44 -8.78
N LEU A 190 5.63 17.46 -7.47
CA LEU A 190 4.31 17.11 -6.94
C LEU A 190 3.19 18.04 -7.44
N GLY A 191 3.53 19.28 -7.75
CA GLY A 191 2.58 20.25 -8.32
C GLY A 191 2.11 19.93 -9.74
N ALA A 192 2.73 18.95 -10.42
CA ALA A 192 2.39 18.57 -11.79
C ALA A 192 1.42 17.38 -11.89
N TYR A 193 1.03 16.77 -10.77
CA TYR A 193 0.16 15.60 -10.74
C TYR A 193 -1.28 15.96 -10.39
N ASP A 194 -2.21 15.35 -11.12
CA ASP A 194 -3.64 15.43 -10.82
C ASP A 194 -3.98 14.52 -9.64
N VAL A 195 -3.28 13.37 -9.54
CA VAL A 195 -3.47 12.38 -8.48
C VAL A 195 -2.11 11.89 -7.98
N VAL A 196 -2.00 11.74 -6.66
CA VAL A 196 -0.88 11.07 -6.00
C VAL A 196 -1.40 9.86 -5.24
N PHE A 197 -0.92 8.66 -5.59
CA PHE A 197 -1.12 7.45 -4.79
C PHE A 197 0.01 7.31 -3.79
N LEU A 198 -0.35 7.09 -2.52
CA LEU A 198 0.58 6.81 -1.44
C LEU A 198 0.40 5.35 -0.99
N ALA A 199 1.40 4.51 -1.27
CA ALA A 199 1.37 3.10 -0.89
C ALA A 199 1.34 2.92 0.65
N ALA A 200 0.77 1.80 1.10
CA ALA A 200 0.53 1.53 2.51
C ALA A 200 1.80 1.59 3.37
N LEU A 201 2.92 1.10 2.84
CA LEU A 201 4.19 0.98 3.57
C LEU A 201 5.14 2.19 3.43
N VAL A 202 4.71 3.26 2.77
CA VAL A 202 5.42 4.55 2.79
C VAL A 202 5.04 5.31 4.06
N GLY A 203 6.01 5.54 4.95
CA GLY A 203 5.76 6.00 6.32
C GLY A 203 5.21 4.88 7.19
N MET A 204 6.10 4.15 7.90
CA MET A 204 5.74 2.92 8.61
C MET A 204 5.27 3.15 10.04
N THR A 205 5.53 4.33 10.60
CA THR A 205 4.97 4.77 11.89
C THR A 205 3.89 5.82 11.66
N SER A 206 3.04 6.06 12.66
CA SER A 206 2.01 7.11 12.59
C SER A 206 2.64 8.49 12.39
N GLU A 207 3.78 8.78 13.01
CA GLU A 207 4.50 10.04 12.84
C GLU A 207 5.06 10.19 11.42
N GLU A 208 5.72 9.15 10.88
CA GLU A 208 6.24 9.17 9.50
C GLU A 208 5.10 9.33 8.49
N LYS A 209 3.95 8.68 8.73
CA LYS A 209 2.77 8.77 7.89
C LYS A 209 2.20 10.19 7.90
N ALA A 210 2.03 10.78 9.08
CA ALA A 210 1.57 12.16 9.25
C ALA A 210 2.52 13.17 8.58
N ASN A 211 3.83 13.01 8.76
CA ASN A 211 4.84 13.87 8.13
C ASN A 211 4.82 13.74 6.61
N THR A 212 4.65 12.52 6.08
CA THR A 212 4.52 12.29 4.64
C THR A 212 3.28 12.99 4.07
N ILE A 213 2.13 12.86 4.72
CA ILE A 213 0.88 13.50 4.30
C ILE A 213 1.01 15.02 4.33
N ALA A 214 1.59 15.58 5.39
CA ALA A 214 1.83 17.01 5.51
C ALA A 214 2.77 17.54 4.40
N HIS A 215 3.82 16.75 4.07
CA HIS A 215 4.73 17.07 2.98
C HIS A 215 4.02 17.09 1.62
N LEU A 216 3.22 16.04 1.32
CA LEU A 216 2.41 15.98 0.10
C LEU A 216 1.45 17.17 0.03
N GLY A 217 0.76 17.47 1.14
CA GLY A 217 -0.15 18.62 1.20
C GLY A 217 0.52 19.97 0.98
N LYS A 218 1.79 20.11 1.32
CA LYS A 218 2.56 21.34 1.07
C LYS A 218 2.91 21.53 -0.40
N HIS A 219 3.14 20.44 -1.15
CA HIS A 219 3.75 20.49 -2.48
C HIS A 219 2.82 20.08 -3.62
N MET A 220 1.71 19.39 -3.35
CA MET A 220 0.69 19.07 -4.35
C MET A 220 -0.06 20.34 -4.78
N ALA A 221 -0.54 20.37 -6.01
CA ALA A 221 -1.37 21.46 -6.53
C ALA A 221 -2.74 21.50 -5.82
N ASP A 222 -3.30 22.72 -5.71
CA ASP A 222 -4.67 22.91 -5.25
C ASP A 222 -5.65 22.13 -6.15
N GLY A 223 -6.56 21.39 -5.56
CA GLY A 223 -7.53 20.54 -6.26
C GLY A 223 -7.01 19.17 -6.66
N ALA A 224 -5.69 18.89 -6.58
CA ALA A 224 -5.14 17.56 -6.80
C ALA A 224 -5.64 16.57 -5.73
N VAL A 225 -5.72 15.30 -6.10
CA VAL A 225 -6.27 14.24 -5.24
C VAL A 225 -5.17 13.35 -4.70
N LEU A 226 -5.21 13.09 -3.40
CA LEU A 226 -4.42 12.07 -2.71
C LEU A 226 -5.26 10.81 -2.54
N VAL A 227 -4.73 9.65 -2.96
CA VAL A 227 -5.25 8.33 -2.64
C VAL A 227 -4.26 7.67 -1.68
N ALA A 228 -4.56 7.68 -0.39
CA ALA A 228 -3.68 7.15 0.64
C ALA A 228 -4.15 5.76 1.07
N ARG A 229 -3.31 4.74 0.90
CA ARG A 229 -3.58 3.40 1.41
C ARG A 229 -3.36 3.35 2.91
N SER A 230 -4.24 2.63 3.59
CA SER A 230 -4.35 2.52 5.04
C SER A 230 -4.75 1.10 5.43
N ALA A 231 -5.00 0.90 6.71
CA ALA A 231 -5.54 -0.33 7.27
C ALA A 231 -6.68 -0.04 8.25
N HIS A 232 -7.54 -1.04 8.47
CA HIS A 232 -8.63 -0.98 9.42
C HIS A 232 -8.80 -2.32 10.15
N GLY A 233 -9.17 -2.27 11.43
CA GLY A 233 -9.37 -3.47 12.24
C GLY A 233 -8.09 -4.30 12.35
N ALA A 234 -8.20 -5.62 12.27
CA ALA A 234 -7.07 -6.54 12.38
C ALA A 234 -6.01 -6.35 11.28
N ARG A 235 -6.37 -5.79 10.12
CA ARG A 235 -5.41 -5.47 9.05
C ARG A 235 -4.38 -4.42 9.46
N ALA A 236 -4.64 -3.66 10.51
CA ALA A 236 -3.69 -2.73 11.10
C ALA A 236 -2.46 -3.41 11.75
N PHE A 237 -2.46 -4.74 11.87
CA PHE A 237 -1.27 -5.52 12.22
C PHE A 237 -0.37 -5.83 11.02
N LEU A 238 -0.88 -5.66 9.78
CA LEU A 238 -0.11 -5.83 8.54
C LEU A 238 0.43 -4.50 8.01
N TYR A 239 -0.37 -3.43 8.14
CA TYR A 239 -0.09 -2.15 7.51
C TYR A 239 -0.30 -0.98 8.49
N PRO A 240 0.44 0.13 8.32
CA PRO A 240 0.21 1.37 9.05
C PRO A 240 -1.20 1.92 8.79
N VAL A 241 -1.77 2.54 9.81
CA VAL A 241 -3.03 3.27 9.70
C VAL A 241 -2.76 4.72 9.32
N VAL A 242 -3.58 5.26 8.42
CA VAL A 242 -3.66 6.69 8.13
C VAL A 242 -4.82 7.26 8.95
N GLU A 243 -4.52 8.21 9.81
CA GLU A 243 -5.53 8.90 10.61
C GLU A 243 -6.18 10.02 9.78
N LEU A 244 -7.52 10.13 9.84
CA LEU A 244 -8.25 11.16 9.09
C LEU A 244 -7.87 12.57 9.54
N ASP A 245 -7.51 12.74 10.82
CA ASP A 245 -7.02 14.01 11.36
C ASP A 245 -5.69 14.42 10.72
N ASP A 246 -4.81 13.47 10.35
CA ASP A 246 -3.56 13.77 9.66
C ASP A 246 -3.82 14.22 8.22
N ILE A 247 -4.81 13.63 7.54
CA ILE A 247 -5.28 14.08 6.23
C ILE A 247 -5.75 15.55 6.33
N GLY A 248 -6.60 15.87 7.31
CA GLY A 248 -7.07 17.25 7.53
C GLY A 248 -5.95 18.23 7.84
N ARG A 249 -5.05 17.87 8.77
CA ARG A 249 -3.86 18.69 9.11
C ARG A 249 -2.90 18.86 7.94
N GLY A 250 -2.83 17.89 7.04
CA GLY A 250 -2.06 17.96 5.79
C GLY A 250 -2.66 18.90 4.74
N GLY A 251 -3.81 19.52 5.01
CA GLY A 251 -4.48 20.46 4.10
C GLY A 251 -5.30 19.76 3.01
N PHE A 252 -5.84 18.58 3.32
CA PHE A 252 -6.74 17.84 2.44
C PHE A 252 -8.16 17.76 3.02
N GLN A 253 -9.14 17.77 2.16
CA GLN A 253 -10.53 17.43 2.46
C GLN A 253 -10.78 15.98 2.08
N VAL A 254 -11.21 15.16 3.04
CA VAL A 254 -11.60 13.77 2.78
C VAL A 254 -12.86 13.76 1.90
N LEU A 255 -12.79 13.03 0.78
CA LEU A 255 -13.90 12.82 -0.16
C LEU A 255 -14.55 11.46 0.06
N ALA A 256 -13.75 10.42 0.29
CA ALA A 256 -14.23 9.07 0.54
C ALA A 256 -13.25 8.28 1.40
N VAL A 257 -13.77 7.31 2.15
CA VAL A 257 -13.01 6.31 2.90
C VAL A 257 -13.57 4.94 2.55
N HIS A 258 -12.70 4.00 2.20
CA HIS A 258 -13.08 2.62 1.94
C HIS A 258 -12.40 1.68 2.93
N HIS A 259 -13.21 0.85 3.61
CA HIS A 259 -12.75 -0.24 4.46
C HIS A 259 -13.27 -1.55 3.87
N PRO A 260 -12.39 -2.44 3.37
CA PRO A 260 -12.83 -3.72 2.83
C PRO A 260 -13.40 -4.62 3.92
N ALA A 261 -14.53 -5.27 3.64
CA ALA A 261 -15.21 -6.17 4.57
C ALA A 261 -14.81 -7.64 4.39
N GLY A 262 -14.47 -8.05 3.14
CA GLY A 262 -14.10 -9.42 2.76
C GLY A 262 -12.61 -9.63 2.60
N ASP A 263 -12.23 -10.70 1.92
CA ASP A 263 -10.86 -11.10 1.59
C ASP A 263 -10.41 -10.68 0.17
N GLU A 264 -11.28 -10.04 -0.58
CA GLU A 264 -11.01 -9.62 -1.95
C GLU A 264 -9.99 -8.49 -2.04
N VAL A 265 -9.96 -7.60 -1.02
CA VAL A 265 -9.02 -6.49 -0.90
C VAL A 265 -8.57 -6.35 0.54
N PHE A 266 -7.25 -6.19 0.76
CA PHE A 266 -6.68 -6.08 2.10
C PHE A 266 -6.50 -4.64 2.58
N ASN A 267 -6.17 -3.72 1.68
CA ASN A 267 -5.95 -2.33 2.07
C ASN A 267 -7.26 -1.55 2.18
N SER A 268 -7.38 -0.77 3.25
CA SER A 268 -8.25 0.40 3.27
C SER A 268 -7.61 1.52 2.48
N PHE A 269 -8.40 2.47 1.99
CA PHE A 269 -7.85 3.67 1.37
C PHE A 269 -8.75 4.89 1.56
N ILE A 270 -8.13 6.05 1.51
CA ILE A 270 -8.74 7.35 1.70
C ILE A 270 -8.52 8.15 0.43
N VAL A 271 -9.59 8.66 -0.16
CA VAL A 271 -9.55 9.62 -1.26
C VAL A 271 -9.75 11.00 -0.66
N ALA A 272 -8.80 11.90 -0.87
CA ALA A 272 -8.84 13.23 -0.31
C ALA A 272 -8.35 14.28 -1.31
N GLN A 273 -8.96 15.44 -1.35
CA GLN A 273 -8.61 16.52 -2.26
C GLN A 273 -7.83 17.62 -1.55
N LYS A 274 -6.75 18.07 -2.17
CA LYS A 274 -5.99 19.22 -1.69
C LYS A 274 -6.88 20.45 -1.73
N VAL A 275 -7.09 21.06 -0.56
CA VAL A 275 -7.86 22.31 -0.46
C VAL A 275 -6.97 23.51 -0.73
N LYS A 276 -7.58 24.52 -1.31
CA LYS A 276 -6.91 25.81 -1.50
C LYS A 276 -6.76 26.49 -0.14
N ILE A 277 -5.53 26.81 0.21
CA ILE A 277 -5.21 27.58 1.43
C ILE A 277 -5.17 29.08 1.08
#